data_2d837c0c3861b68e3e54f0efedbaa6bc
#
_entry.id   2d837c0c3861b68e3e54f0efedbaa6bc
#
_cell.length_a   1.000
_cell.length_b   1.000
_cell.length_c   1.000
_cell.angle_alpha   90.00
_cell.angle_beta   90.00
_cell.angle_gamma   90.00
#
_symmetry.space_group_name_H-M   'P 1'
#
loop_
_entity.id
_entity.type
_entity.pdbx_description
1 polymer ?
#
loop_
_entity_poly.entity_id
_entity_poly.type
_entity_poly.pdbx_seq_one_letter_code
_entity_poly.pdbx_strand_id
1 'polypeptide(L)'
;MKFASSAANVTGKKYASCEAATWLNEHFLSSLGDIRKAVDLFFLAGINHVYYHGTCFSPQNEPWPGFLFYAAVELTPANPLWRDFSGLNKYIARVQSFLQQGMSDNDVLLYFPIFDRYADYGRGMLEHFDAISPAFNGTPFRTAADEMIKKGYGFDYISDLQLTNTVPLEGLLQTEGNVYGTLVVPGCKYIPVETFSHILRLANGGVNVIFLGDLPENISGWADVEEKTAFFESLKSGIRFAPTNNPQVMKASYGSGSLLTGSNLEQLFTFAGIPRETMTDHGLAFVRRQNLNGTVYFITNDGDKPFDGWLSLQAGGTSAAIFNPTDDRTGLAKTMVGTGGGTEIYLRLNPDESLLVQIYETGQKGRLYQFYDPVSSPTLVSGTWKVEFMEGGPSLPKPFEAGSPVAWTSQEGEDYDNFSGTARYTGDFTKPPLKADSWLIDLGMVDHSASVTLNGEKVAVLPGPGYSFIIGRKLLKTNNTLLIEVSNLMANRIAWMDRNGLPWKKFYNVNMAARLRENNKNGIFDASDWKPVESGLPGPVKITPLRKAR
;
A
#
# COMPACT_ATOMS: atom_id res chain seq x y z
N MET A 1 1.97 4.08 10.04
CA MET A 1 2.37 4.79 8.80
C MET A 1 1.72 6.17 8.69
N LYS A 2 0.39 6.25 8.79
CA LYS A 2 -0.34 7.53 8.67
C LYS A 2 0.13 8.62 9.64
N PHE A 3 0.53 8.29 10.87
CA PHE A 3 1.13 9.26 11.80
C PHE A 3 2.40 9.92 11.24
N ALA A 4 3.29 9.13 10.65
CA ALA A 4 4.54 9.66 10.09
C ALA A 4 4.29 10.56 8.88
N SER A 5 3.43 10.13 7.94
CA SER A 5 3.09 10.94 6.77
C SER A 5 2.33 12.20 7.14
N SER A 6 1.39 12.13 8.09
CA SER A 6 0.67 13.30 8.58
C SER A 6 1.61 14.33 9.24
N ALA A 7 2.54 13.85 10.10
CA ALA A 7 3.55 14.74 10.69
C ALA A 7 4.40 15.43 9.61
N ALA A 8 4.83 14.70 8.58
CA ALA A 8 5.57 15.27 7.46
C ALA A 8 4.74 16.30 6.68
N ASN A 9 3.49 15.99 6.36
CA ASN A 9 2.59 16.86 5.59
C ASN A 9 2.29 18.16 6.36
N VAL A 10 1.93 18.06 7.64
CA VAL A 10 1.59 19.23 8.48
C VAL A 10 2.80 20.16 8.70
N THR A 11 4.02 19.60 8.78
CA THR A 11 5.26 20.37 9.01
C THR A 11 6.05 20.68 7.73
N GLY A 12 5.50 20.39 6.55
CA GLY A 12 6.13 20.71 5.26
C GLY A 12 7.37 19.88 4.93
N LYS A 13 7.52 18.69 5.54
CA LYS A 13 8.61 17.77 5.20
C LYS A 13 8.30 17.06 3.88
N LYS A 14 9.26 17.07 2.96
CA LYS A 14 9.10 16.45 1.64
C LYS A 14 8.96 14.93 1.71
N TYR A 15 9.69 14.28 2.62
CA TYR A 15 9.76 12.83 2.73
C TYR A 15 9.10 12.34 3.99
N ALA A 16 8.22 11.36 3.83
CA ALA A 16 7.73 10.50 4.87
C ALA A 16 8.32 9.10 4.62
N SER A 17 9.29 8.70 5.44
CA SER A 17 10.03 7.47 5.23
C SER A 17 9.45 6.32 6.05
N CYS A 18 9.63 5.11 5.54
CA CYS A 18 9.24 3.88 6.21
C CYS A 18 10.34 2.83 6.11
N GLU A 19 10.65 2.20 7.21
CA GLU A 19 11.33 0.92 7.26
C GLU A 19 10.34 -0.16 6.80
N ALA A 20 10.68 -0.88 5.73
CA ALA A 20 9.77 -1.81 5.06
C ALA A 20 10.24 -3.25 5.21
N ALA A 21 9.26 -4.15 5.32
CA ALA A 21 9.42 -5.60 5.38
C ALA A 21 10.02 -6.15 6.69
N THR A 22 10.21 -5.31 7.72
CA THR A 22 10.55 -5.77 9.07
C THR A 22 9.40 -6.59 9.63
N TRP A 23 9.66 -7.84 10.02
CA TRP A 23 8.63 -8.76 10.56
C TRP A 23 7.38 -8.89 9.66
N LEU A 24 7.55 -8.86 8.34
CA LEU A 24 6.41 -8.93 7.42
C LEU A 24 5.64 -10.24 7.57
N ASN A 25 6.36 -11.37 7.56
CA ASN A 25 5.86 -12.71 7.86
C ASN A 25 6.81 -13.40 8.85
N GLU A 26 6.68 -14.69 9.05
CA GLU A 26 7.72 -15.48 9.72
C GLU A 26 8.99 -15.48 8.85
N HIS A 27 10.14 -15.73 9.47
CA HIS A 27 11.41 -15.79 8.77
C HIS A 27 11.32 -16.66 7.52
N PHE A 28 11.92 -16.22 6.44
CA PHE A 28 12.03 -16.92 5.15
C PHE A 28 10.70 -17.21 4.43
N LEU A 29 9.56 -16.68 4.91
CA LEU A 29 8.23 -16.90 4.31
C LEU A 29 7.67 -15.67 3.58
N SER A 30 8.44 -14.61 3.39
CA SER A 30 8.00 -13.43 2.64
C SER A 30 8.47 -13.50 1.18
N SER A 31 7.53 -13.39 0.26
CA SER A 31 7.78 -13.22 -1.17
C SER A 31 7.98 -11.74 -1.53
N LEU A 32 8.47 -11.46 -2.75
CA LEU A 32 8.53 -10.11 -3.29
C LEU A 32 7.11 -9.52 -3.48
N GLY A 33 6.14 -10.37 -3.77
CA GLY A 33 4.72 -9.99 -3.87
C GLY A 33 4.16 -9.51 -2.52
N ASP A 34 4.51 -10.18 -1.42
CA ASP A 34 4.11 -9.75 -0.07
C ASP A 34 4.71 -8.39 0.28
N ILE A 35 5.98 -8.19 -0.05
CA ILE A 35 6.66 -6.90 0.15
C ILE A 35 5.97 -5.81 -0.68
N ARG A 36 5.60 -6.08 -1.94
CA ARG A 36 4.88 -5.14 -2.79
C ARG A 36 3.55 -4.74 -2.17
N LYS A 37 2.72 -5.70 -1.75
CA LYS A 37 1.44 -5.44 -1.07
C LYS A 37 1.62 -4.56 0.18
N ALA A 38 2.60 -4.87 1.01
CA ALA A 38 2.89 -4.07 2.19
C ALA A 38 3.31 -2.63 1.83
N VAL A 39 4.14 -2.47 0.80
CA VAL A 39 4.59 -1.14 0.32
C VAL A 39 3.44 -0.35 -0.30
N ASP A 40 2.51 -0.99 -1.01
CA ASP A 40 1.32 -0.32 -1.53
C ASP A 40 0.46 0.26 -0.40
N LEU A 41 0.28 -0.47 0.71
CA LEU A 41 -0.39 0.06 1.91
C LEU A 41 0.37 1.25 2.53
N PHE A 42 1.71 1.25 2.45
CA PHE A 42 2.50 2.39 2.91
C PHE A 42 2.30 3.61 2.02
N PHE A 43 2.28 3.44 0.70
CA PHE A 43 1.97 4.50 -0.25
C PHE A 43 0.57 5.08 -0.01
N LEU A 44 -0.44 4.24 0.17
CA LEU A 44 -1.81 4.65 0.51
C LEU A 44 -1.88 5.43 1.83
N ALA A 45 -1.02 5.10 2.80
CA ALA A 45 -0.88 5.85 4.04
C ALA A 45 -0.08 7.17 3.89
N GLY A 46 0.39 7.50 2.68
CA GLY A 46 1.13 8.74 2.39
C GLY A 46 2.65 8.64 2.58
N ILE A 47 3.20 7.45 2.83
CA ILE A 47 4.66 7.22 2.77
C ILE A 47 5.11 7.39 1.31
N ASN A 48 6.25 8.02 1.12
CA ASN A 48 6.82 8.24 -0.21
C ASN A 48 8.32 7.94 -0.29
N HIS A 49 8.89 7.34 0.74
CA HIS A 49 10.30 6.98 0.78
C HIS A 49 10.49 5.67 1.58
N VAL A 50 10.84 4.60 0.87
CA VAL A 50 10.93 3.24 1.40
C VAL A 50 12.38 2.86 1.63
N TYR A 51 12.68 2.36 2.82
CA TYR A 51 13.92 1.69 3.19
C TYR A 51 13.63 0.24 3.52
N TYR A 52 14.35 -0.68 2.92
CA TYR A 52 14.19 -2.08 3.28
C TYR A 52 14.92 -2.41 4.57
N HIS A 53 14.28 -3.21 5.39
CA HIS A 53 14.91 -3.89 6.50
C HIS A 53 14.84 -5.40 6.27
N GLY A 54 15.85 -6.07 5.86
CA GLY A 54 16.88 -5.49 5.03
C GLY A 54 17.90 -6.57 4.70
N THR A 55 19.16 -6.26 4.84
CA THR A 55 20.24 -7.18 4.47
C THR A 55 21.41 -7.03 5.45
N CYS A 56 22.06 -8.17 5.76
CA CYS A 56 23.34 -8.20 6.48
C CYS A 56 24.50 -8.34 5.51
N PHE A 57 25.61 -7.73 5.86
CA PHE A 57 26.87 -8.05 5.21
C PHE A 57 27.26 -9.50 5.53
N SER A 58 27.64 -10.27 4.52
CA SER A 58 28.20 -11.61 4.67
C SER A 58 29.56 -11.66 3.96
N PRO A 59 30.60 -12.18 4.61
CA PRO A 59 31.88 -12.45 3.95
C PRO A 59 31.69 -13.42 2.77
N GLN A 60 32.54 -13.29 1.75
CA GLN A 60 32.46 -14.11 0.53
C GLN A 60 32.49 -15.63 0.80
N ASN A 61 33.23 -16.05 1.83
CA ASN A 61 33.40 -17.46 2.17
C ASN A 61 32.41 -17.95 3.25
N GLU A 62 31.46 -17.11 3.64
CA GLU A 62 30.45 -17.51 4.60
C GLU A 62 29.50 -18.55 3.97
N PRO A 63 29.31 -19.73 4.61
CA PRO A 63 28.36 -20.72 4.12
C PRO A 63 26.94 -20.14 4.03
N TRP A 64 26.17 -20.64 3.05
CA TRP A 64 24.77 -20.29 2.92
C TRP A 64 23.99 -20.58 4.22
N PRO A 65 23.08 -19.71 4.67
CA PRO A 65 22.53 -18.51 4.02
C PRO A 65 23.33 -17.22 4.27
N GLY A 66 24.47 -17.26 4.90
CA GLY A 66 25.25 -16.11 5.28
C GLY A 66 24.85 -15.55 6.65
N PHE A 67 25.25 -14.32 6.95
CA PHE A 67 24.82 -13.61 8.14
C PHE A 67 23.38 -13.13 7.98
N LEU A 68 22.61 -13.19 9.05
CA LEU A 68 21.19 -12.90 9.06
C LEU A 68 20.86 -11.85 10.13
N PHE A 69 19.78 -11.14 9.93
CA PHE A 69 19.23 -10.21 10.92
C PHE A 69 17.84 -10.68 11.36
N TYR A 70 17.65 -10.78 12.67
CA TYR A 70 16.51 -11.46 13.31
C TYR A 70 15.11 -10.97 12.90
N ALA A 71 14.99 -9.80 12.31
CA ALA A 71 13.71 -9.20 11.94
C ALA A 71 13.59 -8.92 10.43
N ALA A 72 14.55 -9.36 9.63
CA ALA A 72 14.60 -9.05 8.21
C ALA A 72 13.91 -10.11 7.34
N VAL A 73 13.57 -9.72 6.11
CA VAL A 73 13.16 -10.64 5.04
C VAL A 73 14.34 -11.18 4.23
N GLU A 74 15.55 -10.90 4.67
CA GLU A 74 16.82 -11.39 4.09
C GLU A 74 16.97 -11.07 2.60
N LEU A 75 16.90 -9.80 2.24
CA LEU A 75 17.09 -9.32 0.88
C LEU A 75 18.59 -9.30 0.53
N THR A 76 19.17 -10.47 0.36
CA THR A 76 20.60 -10.70 0.08
C THR A 76 20.79 -11.49 -1.20
N PRO A 77 21.99 -11.47 -1.81
CA PRO A 77 22.31 -12.34 -2.95
C PRO A 77 22.17 -13.84 -2.68
N ALA A 78 22.17 -14.26 -1.40
CA ALA A 78 21.93 -15.66 -1.00
C ALA A 78 20.45 -16.07 -1.11
N ASN A 79 19.52 -15.10 -1.13
CA ASN A 79 18.10 -15.35 -1.33
C ASN A 79 17.81 -15.57 -2.82
N PRO A 80 17.17 -16.69 -3.22
CA PRO A 80 16.82 -16.92 -4.64
C PRO A 80 16.03 -15.78 -5.29
N LEU A 81 15.18 -15.09 -4.52
CA LEU A 81 14.38 -13.96 -5.01
C LEU A 81 15.21 -12.73 -5.42
N TRP A 82 16.50 -12.67 -5.05
CA TRP A 82 17.41 -11.57 -5.43
C TRP A 82 17.47 -11.33 -6.94
N ARG A 83 17.35 -12.39 -7.74
CA ARG A 83 17.34 -12.30 -9.21
C ARG A 83 16.25 -11.38 -9.74
N ASP A 84 15.07 -11.44 -9.12
CA ASP A 84 13.86 -10.72 -9.55
C ASP A 84 13.58 -9.46 -8.72
N PHE A 85 14.38 -9.22 -7.68
CA PHE A 85 14.24 -8.05 -6.79
C PHE A 85 14.29 -6.73 -7.54
N SER A 86 15.05 -6.66 -8.64
CA SER A 86 15.08 -5.47 -9.51
C SER A 86 13.73 -5.10 -10.10
N GLY A 87 12.82 -6.07 -10.29
CA GLY A 87 11.44 -5.84 -10.74
C GLY A 87 10.63 -5.07 -9.70
N LEU A 88 10.69 -5.49 -8.44
CA LEU A 88 10.06 -4.80 -7.31
C LEU A 88 10.65 -3.38 -7.14
N ASN A 89 11.97 -3.25 -7.19
CA ASN A 89 12.62 -1.94 -7.06
C ASN A 89 12.20 -0.95 -8.16
N LYS A 90 12.05 -1.41 -9.40
CA LYS A 90 11.55 -0.56 -10.50
C LYS A 90 10.13 -0.09 -10.23
N TYR A 91 9.25 -0.98 -9.78
CA TYR A 91 7.88 -0.63 -9.39
C TYR A 91 7.87 0.46 -8.32
N ILE A 92 8.57 0.24 -7.21
CA ILE A 92 8.64 1.18 -6.09
C ILE A 92 9.23 2.52 -6.52
N ALA A 93 10.33 2.52 -7.28
CA ALA A 93 10.95 3.73 -7.76
C ALA A 93 10.03 4.56 -8.66
N ARG A 94 9.24 3.91 -9.53
CA ARG A 94 8.24 4.59 -10.37
C ARG A 94 7.14 5.23 -9.54
N VAL A 95 6.57 4.51 -8.58
CA VAL A 95 5.54 5.09 -7.70
C VAL A 95 6.12 6.25 -6.88
N GLN A 96 7.28 6.08 -6.26
CA GLN A 96 7.95 7.14 -5.49
C GLN A 96 8.25 8.38 -6.35
N SER A 97 8.60 8.20 -7.62
CA SER A 97 8.90 9.34 -8.52
C SER A 97 7.72 10.31 -8.67
N PHE A 98 6.49 9.83 -8.52
CA PHE A 98 5.28 10.65 -8.49
C PHE A 98 4.97 11.14 -7.07
N LEU A 99 4.98 10.24 -6.09
CA LEU A 99 4.58 10.58 -4.71
C LEU A 99 5.57 11.50 -3.98
N GLN A 100 6.79 11.65 -4.47
CA GLN A 100 7.77 12.61 -3.96
C GLN A 100 7.65 14.01 -4.56
N GLN A 101 6.71 14.22 -5.50
CA GLN A 101 6.45 15.53 -6.08
C GLN A 101 5.32 16.24 -5.33
N GLY A 102 5.44 17.57 -5.24
CA GLY A 102 4.39 18.42 -4.66
C GLY A 102 4.09 18.13 -3.18
N MET A 103 2.85 18.42 -2.80
CA MET A 103 2.34 18.31 -1.43
C MET A 103 1.20 17.29 -1.36
N SER A 104 0.87 16.80 -0.15
CA SER A 104 -0.35 16.01 0.03
C SER A 104 -1.58 16.87 -0.28
N ASP A 105 -2.61 16.23 -0.80
CA ASP A 105 -3.87 16.88 -1.17
C ASP A 105 -4.99 16.28 -0.32
N ASN A 106 -4.97 16.61 0.98
CA ASN A 106 -5.93 16.17 1.98
C ASN A 106 -6.79 17.36 2.43
N ASP A 107 -8.08 17.13 2.62
CA ASP A 107 -9.04 18.19 2.94
C ASP A 107 -9.24 18.39 4.44
N VAL A 108 -8.91 17.37 5.26
CA VAL A 108 -9.29 17.29 6.68
C VAL A 108 -8.07 17.15 7.57
N LEU A 109 -8.07 17.87 8.70
CA LEU A 109 -7.21 17.58 9.84
C LEU A 109 -8.02 16.84 10.91
N LEU A 110 -7.53 15.69 11.38
CA LEU A 110 -8.10 14.95 12.50
C LEU A 110 -7.22 15.14 13.73
N TYR A 111 -7.77 15.79 14.74
CA TYR A 111 -7.08 16.00 16.01
C TYR A 111 -6.80 14.68 16.73
N PHE A 112 -5.58 14.51 17.25
CA PHE A 112 -5.14 13.34 17.98
C PHE A 112 -5.25 13.58 19.51
N PRO A 113 -6.26 13.01 20.20
CA PRO A 113 -6.53 13.26 21.61
C PRO A 113 -5.60 12.42 22.51
N ILE A 114 -4.32 12.74 22.54
CA ILE A 114 -3.31 11.95 23.27
C ILE A 114 -3.58 11.91 24.77
N PHE A 115 -4.19 12.95 25.35
CA PHE A 115 -4.46 13.03 26.78
C PHE A 115 -5.51 12.04 27.26
N ASP A 116 -6.44 11.63 26.42
CA ASP A 116 -7.35 10.53 26.69
C ASP A 116 -6.57 9.23 26.89
N ARG A 117 -5.52 9.02 26.09
CA ARG A 117 -4.64 7.85 26.22
C ARG A 117 -3.83 7.87 27.51
N TYR A 118 -3.33 9.03 27.90
CA TYR A 118 -2.60 9.17 29.16
C TYR A 118 -3.50 8.99 30.39
N ALA A 119 -4.79 9.27 30.25
CA ALA A 119 -5.77 9.10 31.33
C ALA A 119 -6.32 7.67 31.44
N ASP A 120 -6.04 6.78 30.50
CA ASP A 120 -6.52 5.39 30.52
C ASP A 120 -5.88 4.61 31.67
N TYR A 121 -6.70 4.31 32.67
CA TYR A 121 -6.26 3.57 33.85
C TYR A 121 -5.94 2.11 33.55
N GLY A 122 -4.84 1.61 34.11
CA GLY A 122 -4.46 0.19 34.02
C GLY A 122 -3.71 -0.20 32.74
N ARG A 123 -3.39 0.75 31.87
CA ARG A 123 -2.51 0.48 30.73
C ARG A 123 -1.04 0.56 31.11
N GLY A 124 -0.20 -0.23 30.44
CA GLY A 124 1.25 -0.11 30.59
C GLY A 124 1.74 1.27 30.17
N MET A 125 2.80 1.75 30.82
CA MET A 125 3.40 3.07 30.53
C MET A 125 4.06 3.16 29.15
N LEU A 126 4.32 2.03 28.49
CA LEU A 126 4.93 1.96 27.18
C LEU A 126 3.92 1.38 26.18
N GLU A 127 3.48 2.20 25.26
CA GLU A 127 2.80 1.75 24.05
C GLU A 127 3.80 1.72 22.91
N HIS A 128 4.01 0.53 22.36
CA HIS A 128 4.77 0.40 21.11
C HIS A 128 3.89 0.78 19.94
N PHE A 129 4.35 1.71 19.12
CA PHE A 129 3.61 2.17 17.94
C PHE A 129 3.61 1.14 16.80
N ASP A 130 4.39 0.10 16.88
CA ASP A 130 4.34 -1.07 15.98
C ASP A 130 3.14 -1.99 16.27
N ALA A 131 2.55 -1.91 17.46
CA ALA A 131 1.36 -2.65 17.88
C ALA A 131 0.15 -1.73 18.12
N ILE A 132 0.03 -0.63 17.41
CA ILE A 132 -0.98 0.41 17.62
C ILE A 132 -2.42 -0.11 17.53
N SER A 133 -2.68 -1.07 16.67
CA SER A 133 -4.05 -1.49 16.37
C SER A 133 -4.86 -1.85 17.61
N PRO A 134 -4.36 -2.64 18.58
CA PRO A 134 -5.11 -2.90 19.82
C PRO A 134 -5.27 -1.67 20.71
N ALA A 135 -4.30 -0.77 20.73
CA ALA A 135 -4.26 0.37 21.63
C ALA A 135 -5.36 1.41 21.36
N PHE A 136 -5.74 1.56 20.09
CA PHE A 136 -6.76 2.54 19.66
C PHE A 136 -8.11 1.92 19.33
N ASN A 137 -8.24 0.59 19.40
CA ASN A 137 -9.50 -0.07 19.09
C ASN A 137 -10.64 0.44 19.97
N GLY A 138 -11.77 0.79 19.34
CA GLY A 138 -12.96 1.29 20.02
C GLY A 138 -12.86 2.75 20.48
N THR A 139 -11.77 3.46 20.19
CA THR A 139 -11.70 4.90 20.47
C THR A 139 -12.41 5.71 19.39
N PRO A 140 -13.04 6.86 19.74
CA PRO A 140 -13.64 7.76 18.76
C PRO A 140 -12.65 8.22 17.68
N PHE A 141 -11.39 8.44 18.04
CA PHE A 141 -10.32 8.79 17.11
C PHE A 141 -10.11 7.73 16.03
N ARG A 142 -9.99 6.46 16.43
CA ARG A 142 -9.80 5.35 15.49
C ARG A 142 -11.03 5.15 14.61
N THR A 143 -12.22 5.21 15.21
CA THR A 143 -13.49 5.07 14.48
C THR A 143 -13.63 6.15 13.40
N ALA A 144 -13.33 7.41 13.73
CA ALA A 144 -13.37 8.50 12.76
C ALA A 144 -12.36 8.30 11.62
N ALA A 145 -11.13 7.89 11.95
CA ALA A 145 -10.09 7.64 10.94
C ALA A 145 -10.48 6.49 9.99
N ASP A 146 -10.95 5.36 10.53
CA ASP A 146 -11.36 4.20 9.73
C ASP A 146 -12.59 4.53 8.85
N GLU A 147 -13.53 5.33 9.36
CA GLU A 147 -14.68 5.79 8.58
C GLU A 147 -14.24 6.72 7.44
N MET A 148 -13.34 7.66 7.69
CA MET A 148 -12.80 8.53 6.64
C MET A 148 -12.08 7.74 5.55
N ILE A 149 -11.23 6.77 5.90
CA ILE A 149 -10.57 5.90 4.93
C ILE A 149 -11.60 5.15 4.10
N LYS A 150 -12.54 4.49 4.76
CA LYS A 150 -13.58 3.69 4.11
C LYS A 150 -14.46 4.49 3.16
N LYS A 151 -14.73 5.74 3.50
CA LYS A 151 -15.61 6.63 2.72
C LYS A 151 -14.85 7.47 1.68
N GLY A 152 -13.53 7.45 1.65
CA GLY A 152 -12.72 8.16 0.68
C GLY A 152 -12.47 9.63 0.99
N TYR A 153 -12.41 10.00 2.26
CA TYR A 153 -11.99 11.34 2.68
C TYR A 153 -10.48 11.42 2.86
N GLY A 154 -9.85 12.42 2.24
CA GLY A 154 -8.43 12.73 2.43
C GLY A 154 -8.20 13.46 3.75
N PHE A 155 -7.33 12.94 4.62
CA PHE A 155 -7.05 13.57 5.90
C PHE A 155 -5.62 13.37 6.39
N ASP A 156 -5.19 14.23 7.31
CA ASP A 156 -3.98 14.07 8.11
C ASP A 156 -4.30 14.17 9.60
N TYR A 157 -3.47 13.56 10.45
CA TYR A 157 -3.53 13.74 11.90
C TYR A 157 -2.81 15.02 12.30
N ILE A 158 -3.25 15.63 13.40
CA ILE A 158 -2.59 16.79 13.98
C ILE A 158 -2.53 16.67 15.51
N SER A 159 -1.35 16.93 16.09
CA SER A 159 -1.13 16.98 17.53
C SER A 159 -1.40 18.37 18.12
N ASP A 160 -1.49 18.47 19.44
CA ASP A 160 -1.63 19.76 20.16
C ASP A 160 -0.57 20.76 19.73
N LEU A 161 0.70 20.36 19.78
CA LEU A 161 1.83 21.23 19.43
C LEU A 161 1.76 21.73 17.98
N GLN A 162 1.43 20.85 17.05
CA GLN A 162 1.28 21.25 15.64
C GLN A 162 0.08 22.16 15.42
N LEU A 163 -1.03 21.88 16.13
CA LEU A 163 -2.26 22.67 16.03
C LEU A 163 -2.05 24.12 16.51
N THR A 164 -1.29 24.34 17.56
CA THR A 164 -1.00 25.69 18.07
C THR A 164 -0.23 26.57 17.07
N ASN A 165 0.45 25.96 16.10
CA ASN A 165 1.17 26.67 15.03
C ASN A 165 0.31 26.92 13.79
N THR A 166 -0.98 26.55 13.81
CA THR A 166 -1.88 26.77 12.67
C THR A 166 -2.51 28.15 12.70
N VAL A 167 -2.87 28.65 11.52
CA VAL A 167 -3.54 29.96 11.38
C VAL A 167 -4.73 29.86 10.41
N PRO A 168 -5.79 30.66 10.61
CA PRO A 168 -6.87 30.74 9.63
C PRO A 168 -6.39 31.53 8.40
N LEU A 169 -6.72 31.01 7.22
CA LEU A 169 -6.44 31.63 5.92
C LEU A 169 -7.69 31.53 5.03
N GLU A 170 -8.41 32.65 4.84
CA GLU A 170 -9.58 32.71 3.94
C GLU A 170 -10.63 31.59 4.19
N GLY A 171 -10.88 31.27 5.47
CA GLY A 171 -11.80 30.20 5.87
C GLY A 171 -11.21 28.80 5.88
N LEU A 172 -9.96 28.65 5.47
CA LEU A 172 -9.19 27.41 5.52
C LEU A 172 -8.24 27.42 6.73
N LEU A 173 -7.66 26.26 7.02
CA LEU A 173 -6.70 26.07 8.09
C LEU A 173 -5.30 25.86 7.49
N GLN A 174 -4.41 26.82 7.67
CA GLN A 174 -3.03 26.75 7.20
C GLN A 174 -2.13 26.20 8.30
N THR A 175 -1.36 25.17 7.95
CA THR A 175 -0.23 24.65 8.72
C THR A 175 1.09 25.12 8.12
N GLU A 176 2.23 24.74 8.72
CA GLU A 176 3.55 25.03 8.13
C GLU A 176 3.73 24.40 6.74
N GLY A 177 3.10 23.24 6.50
CA GLY A 177 3.33 22.44 5.30
C GLY A 177 2.17 22.37 4.31
N ASN A 178 0.94 22.67 4.73
CA ASN A 178 -0.23 22.47 3.88
C ASN A 178 -1.43 23.30 4.33
N VAL A 179 -2.51 23.28 3.54
CA VAL A 179 -3.78 23.96 3.81
C VAL A 179 -4.90 22.92 3.82
N TYR A 180 -5.83 23.04 4.78
CA TYR A 180 -6.93 22.10 4.99
C TYR A 180 -8.26 22.85 5.08
N GLY A 181 -9.34 22.17 4.63
CA GLY A 181 -10.67 22.76 4.64
C GLY A 181 -11.34 22.77 6.01
N THR A 182 -11.00 21.82 6.89
CA THR A 182 -11.67 21.67 8.19
C THR A 182 -10.79 20.95 9.21
N LEU A 183 -11.10 21.20 10.49
CA LEU A 183 -10.58 20.47 11.63
C LEU A 183 -11.69 19.60 12.21
N VAL A 184 -11.40 18.31 12.41
CA VAL A 184 -12.28 17.37 13.14
C VAL A 184 -11.65 17.05 14.50
N VAL A 185 -12.39 17.35 15.55
CA VAL A 185 -12.09 16.94 16.93
C VAL A 185 -12.96 15.72 17.23
N PRO A 186 -12.39 14.51 17.32
CA PRO A 186 -13.17 13.33 17.71
C PRO A 186 -13.61 13.44 19.15
N GLY A 187 -14.66 12.70 19.56
CA GLY A 187 -15.09 12.68 20.95
C GLY A 187 -13.91 12.39 21.86
N CYS A 188 -13.58 13.33 22.72
CA CYS A 188 -12.48 13.20 23.69
C CYS A 188 -12.89 13.78 25.06
N LYS A 189 -12.33 13.20 26.13
CA LYS A 189 -12.59 13.63 27.50
C LYS A 189 -11.69 14.78 27.91
N TYR A 190 -10.42 14.69 27.55
CA TYR A 190 -9.38 15.60 28.03
C TYR A 190 -8.71 16.33 26.86
N ILE A 191 -8.63 17.65 26.99
CA ILE A 191 -7.91 18.51 26.05
C ILE A 191 -7.18 19.61 26.81
N PRO A 192 -5.93 20.00 26.43
CA PRO A 192 -5.31 21.20 26.99
C PRO A 192 -6.18 22.43 26.73
N VAL A 193 -6.32 23.29 27.73
CA VAL A 193 -7.14 24.51 27.61
C VAL A 193 -6.58 25.42 26.52
N GLU A 194 -5.27 25.44 26.35
CA GLU A 194 -4.56 26.20 25.32
C GLU A 194 -4.95 25.69 23.91
N THR A 195 -5.02 24.37 23.74
CA THR A 195 -5.47 23.73 22.48
C THR A 195 -6.92 24.07 22.20
N PHE A 196 -7.82 23.93 23.19
CA PHE A 196 -9.24 24.25 23.01
C PHE A 196 -9.45 25.72 22.67
N SER A 197 -8.78 26.63 23.40
CA SER A 197 -8.79 28.07 23.13
C SER A 197 -8.30 28.38 21.71
N HIS A 198 -7.25 27.68 21.23
CA HIS A 198 -6.73 27.86 19.88
C HIS A 198 -7.72 27.36 18.82
N ILE A 199 -8.37 26.23 19.03
CA ILE A 199 -9.45 25.73 18.14
C ILE A 199 -10.56 26.79 17.99
N LEU A 200 -10.96 27.41 19.08
CA LEU A 200 -11.96 28.48 19.03
C LEU A 200 -11.44 29.75 18.31
N ARG A 201 -10.14 30.08 18.44
CA ARG A 201 -9.53 31.16 17.66
C ARG A 201 -9.54 30.87 16.16
N LEU A 202 -9.27 29.63 15.74
CA LEU A 202 -9.36 29.20 14.34
C LEU A 202 -10.79 29.38 13.81
N ALA A 203 -11.78 28.95 14.58
CA ALA A 203 -13.18 29.15 14.20
C ALA A 203 -13.54 30.64 14.14
N ASN A 204 -13.08 31.46 15.11
CA ASN A 204 -13.28 32.89 15.08
C ASN A 204 -12.69 33.56 13.82
N GLY A 205 -11.57 33.00 13.31
CA GLY A 205 -10.89 33.43 12.09
C GLY A 205 -11.47 32.88 10.79
N GLY A 206 -12.60 32.16 10.84
CA GLY A 206 -13.33 31.70 9.64
C GLY A 206 -13.28 30.20 9.37
N VAL A 207 -12.49 29.43 10.11
CA VAL A 207 -12.38 27.98 9.89
C VAL A 207 -13.65 27.26 10.37
N ASN A 208 -14.11 26.27 9.61
CA ASN A 208 -15.13 25.35 10.08
C ASN A 208 -14.48 24.25 10.93
N VAL A 209 -14.95 24.09 12.18
CA VAL A 209 -14.49 23.06 13.11
C VAL A 209 -15.63 22.10 13.39
N ILE A 210 -15.35 20.82 13.33
CA ILE A 210 -16.31 19.74 13.60
C ILE A 210 -15.94 19.04 14.91
N PHE A 211 -16.81 19.06 15.89
CA PHE A 211 -16.77 18.19 17.05
C PHE A 211 -17.62 16.95 16.76
N LEU A 212 -16.95 15.81 16.57
CA LEU A 212 -17.65 14.53 16.31
C LEU A 212 -18.09 13.94 17.64
N GLY A 213 -19.34 14.16 18.00
CA GLY A 213 -19.92 13.93 19.31
C GLY A 213 -19.98 15.24 20.14
N ASP A 214 -19.76 15.12 21.42
CA ASP A 214 -19.81 16.25 22.35
C ASP A 214 -18.51 17.05 22.38
N LEU A 215 -18.59 18.26 22.94
CA LEU A 215 -17.39 19.04 23.27
C LEU A 215 -16.53 18.29 24.32
N PRO A 216 -15.21 18.52 24.36
CA PRO A 216 -14.36 17.94 25.39
C PRO A 216 -14.90 18.19 26.81
N GLU A 217 -14.77 17.18 27.68
CA GLU A 217 -15.36 17.23 29.02
C GLU A 217 -14.50 18.05 29.99
N ASN A 218 -13.19 17.82 29.97
CA ASN A 218 -12.25 18.34 30.97
C ASN A 218 -10.96 18.83 30.32
N ILE A 219 -10.20 19.61 31.10
CA ILE A 219 -8.82 19.97 30.75
C ILE A 219 -7.85 18.85 31.12
N SER A 220 -6.66 18.89 30.53
CA SER A 220 -5.50 18.07 30.90
C SER A 220 -4.48 18.88 31.70
N GLY A 221 -3.70 18.19 32.56
CA GLY A 221 -2.66 18.81 33.37
C GLY A 221 -3.14 19.25 34.76
N TRP A 222 -2.20 19.34 35.71
CA TRP A 222 -2.48 19.61 37.11
C TRP A 222 -2.08 21.01 37.53
N ALA A 223 -1.18 21.68 36.78
CA ALA A 223 -0.76 23.05 37.11
C ALA A 223 -1.88 24.04 36.86
N ASP A 224 -2.17 24.89 37.84
CA ASP A 224 -3.19 25.96 37.81
C ASP A 224 -4.60 25.41 37.42
N VAL A 225 -4.92 24.21 37.88
CA VAL A 225 -6.09 23.44 37.45
C VAL A 225 -7.40 24.17 37.70
N GLU A 226 -7.54 24.88 38.84
CA GLU A 226 -8.78 25.61 39.17
C GLU A 226 -9.00 26.79 38.21
N GLU A 227 -7.96 27.61 37.99
CA GLU A 227 -8.02 28.75 37.06
C GLU A 227 -8.29 28.28 35.60
N LYS A 228 -7.54 27.27 35.17
CA LYS A 228 -7.69 26.69 33.81
C LYS A 228 -9.04 26.06 33.62
N THR A 229 -9.59 25.36 34.63
CA THR A 229 -10.95 24.80 34.55
C THR A 229 -11.98 25.90 34.46
N ALA A 230 -11.90 26.95 35.26
CA ALA A 230 -12.81 28.07 35.20
C ALA A 230 -12.76 28.77 33.84
N PHE A 231 -11.57 28.95 33.30
CA PHE A 231 -11.40 29.52 31.94
C PHE A 231 -11.98 28.59 30.85
N PHE A 232 -11.72 27.29 30.90
CA PHE A 232 -12.27 26.30 29.98
C PHE A 232 -13.81 26.32 29.98
N GLU A 233 -14.42 26.30 31.18
CA GLU A 233 -15.88 26.37 31.30
C GLU A 233 -16.44 27.72 30.79
N SER A 234 -15.72 28.81 30.97
CA SER A 234 -16.10 30.11 30.40
C SER A 234 -16.11 30.07 28.88
N LEU A 235 -15.13 29.43 28.24
CA LEU A 235 -15.07 29.23 26.79
C LEU A 235 -16.24 28.38 26.29
N LYS A 236 -16.52 27.25 26.94
CA LYS A 236 -17.66 26.37 26.58
C LYS A 236 -18.99 27.09 26.73
N SER A 237 -19.16 27.85 27.82
CA SER A 237 -20.40 28.58 28.08
C SER A 237 -20.70 29.65 27.03
N GLY A 238 -19.71 30.10 26.27
CA GLY A 238 -19.85 31.03 25.16
C GLY A 238 -20.38 30.40 23.86
N ILE A 239 -20.38 29.06 23.74
CA ILE A 239 -20.81 28.35 22.54
C ILE A 239 -22.32 28.10 22.61
N ARG A 240 -23.05 28.50 21.57
CA ARG A 240 -24.51 28.32 21.47
C ARG A 240 -24.84 27.54 20.20
N PHE A 241 -24.98 26.23 20.35
CA PHE A 241 -25.43 25.39 19.26
C PHE A 241 -26.93 25.53 19.00
N ALA A 242 -27.30 25.64 17.73
CA ALA A 242 -28.68 25.66 17.26
C ALA A 242 -28.89 24.53 16.24
N PRO A 243 -30.13 24.00 16.14
CA PRO A 243 -30.49 23.04 15.11
C PRO A 243 -30.27 23.64 13.71
N THR A 244 -29.91 22.77 12.75
CA THR A 244 -29.81 23.12 11.34
C THR A 244 -30.96 22.51 10.54
N ASN A 245 -30.96 22.69 9.22
CA ASN A 245 -31.87 21.97 8.32
C ASN A 245 -31.59 20.46 8.24
N ASN A 246 -30.42 20.00 8.73
CA ASN A 246 -30.12 18.58 8.92
C ASN A 246 -30.31 18.23 10.41
N PRO A 247 -31.28 17.35 10.79
CA PRO A 247 -31.57 17.05 12.18
C PRO A 247 -30.43 16.36 12.94
N GLN A 248 -29.43 15.85 12.22
CA GLN A 248 -28.25 15.22 12.82
C GLN A 248 -27.06 16.19 13.01
N VAL A 249 -27.23 17.46 12.62
CA VAL A 249 -26.16 18.48 12.68
C VAL A 249 -26.65 19.68 13.46
N MET A 250 -25.91 20.04 14.49
CA MET A 250 -26.08 21.30 15.19
C MET A 250 -24.92 22.26 14.83
N LYS A 251 -25.21 23.55 14.78
CA LYS A 251 -24.25 24.58 14.40
C LYS A 251 -24.22 25.72 15.42
N ALA A 252 -23.03 26.16 15.78
CA ALA A 252 -22.79 27.44 16.45
C ALA A 252 -21.99 28.35 15.53
N SER A 253 -22.46 29.57 15.30
CA SER A 253 -21.63 30.61 14.67
C SER A 253 -20.57 31.08 15.66
N TYR A 254 -19.31 31.17 15.21
CA TYR A 254 -18.21 31.60 16.08
C TYR A 254 -17.25 32.51 15.29
N GLY A 255 -17.36 33.80 15.53
CA GLY A 255 -16.71 34.82 14.70
C GLY A 255 -17.12 34.72 13.22
N SER A 256 -16.14 34.59 12.33
CA SER A 256 -16.37 34.46 10.88
C SER A 256 -16.57 33.00 10.43
N GLY A 257 -16.31 32.01 11.29
CA GLY A 257 -16.48 30.59 11.00
C GLY A 257 -17.62 29.94 11.76
N SER A 258 -17.53 28.62 11.93
CA SER A 258 -18.58 27.87 12.63
C SER A 258 -18.03 26.64 13.34
N LEU A 259 -18.73 26.26 14.40
CA LEU A 259 -18.57 24.97 15.09
C LEU A 259 -19.75 24.10 14.72
N LEU A 260 -19.47 22.89 14.27
CA LEU A 260 -20.49 21.89 13.96
C LEU A 260 -20.38 20.74 14.97
N THR A 261 -21.51 20.14 15.35
CA THR A 261 -21.50 18.95 16.19
C THR A 261 -22.60 17.98 15.77
N GLY A 262 -22.36 16.70 16.00
CA GLY A 262 -23.23 15.57 15.69
C GLY A 262 -22.48 14.25 15.83
N SER A 263 -23.20 13.15 15.85
CA SER A 263 -22.62 11.81 16.01
C SER A 263 -22.30 11.10 14.69
N ASN A 264 -22.74 11.63 13.56
CA ASN A 264 -22.59 11.01 12.25
C ASN A 264 -21.64 11.82 11.38
N LEU A 265 -20.44 11.26 11.15
CA LEU A 265 -19.37 11.92 10.40
C LEU A 265 -19.80 12.30 8.98
N GLU A 266 -20.46 11.39 8.26
CA GLU A 266 -20.87 11.62 6.87
C GLU A 266 -21.90 12.77 6.75
N GLN A 267 -22.84 12.88 7.71
CA GLN A 267 -23.81 13.97 7.74
C GLN A 267 -23.14 15.32 8.04
N LEU A 268 -22.18 15.32 8.96
CA LEU A 268 -21.38 16.50 9.26
C LEU A 268 -20.55 16.95 8.06
N PHE A 269 -19.90 16.03 7.36
CA PHE A 269 -19.08 16.32 6.20
C PHE A 269 -19.91 16.78 5.00
N THR A 270 -21.04 16.14 4.76
CA THR A 270 -21.99 16.57 3.73
C THR A 270 -22.51 17.98 4.01
N PHE A 271 -22.87 18.27 5.26
CA PHE A 271 -23.33 19.60 5.67
C PHE A 271 -22.23 20.66 5.55
N ALA A 272 -20.98 20.29 5.85
CA ALA A 272 -19.81 21.17 5.73
C ALA A 272 -19.30 21.31 4.28
N GLY A 273 -19.83 20.54 3.33
CA GLY A 273 -19.40 20.55 1.94
C GLY A 273 -18.02 19.94 1.71
N ILE A 274 -17.60 18.98 2.57
CA ILE A 274 -16.28 18.32 2.45
C ILE A 274 -16.39 17.25 1.35
N PRO A 275 -15.55 17.32 0.31
CA PRO A 275 -15.60 16.37 -0.80
C PRO A 275 -14.99 15.01 -0.38
N ARG A 276 -15.43 13.95 -1.05
CA ARG A 276 -14.84 12.60 -0.93
C ARG A 276 -14.59 11.97 -2.29
N GLU A 277 -13.61 11.10 -2.37
CA GLU A 277 -13.38 10.27 -3.55
C GLU A 277 -14.31 9.04 -3.53
N THR A 278 -15.22 8.97 -4.50
CA THR A 278 -16.23 7.89 -4.58
C THR A 278 -15.66 6.56 -5.06
N MET A 279 -14.39 6.53 -5.46
CA MET A 279 -13.73 5.29 -5.88
C MET A 279 -13.68 4.21 -4.80
N THR A 280 -13.73 4.60 -3.53
CA THR A 280 -13.79 3.64 -2.41
C THR A 280 -15.09 2.83 -2.40
N ASP A 281 -16.19 3.35 -2.97
CA ASP A 281 -17.45 2.61 -3.13
C ASP A 281 -17.31 1.43 -4.10
N HIS A 282 -16.24 1.41 -4.91
CA HIS A 282 -15.89 0.35 -5.86
C HIS A 282 -14.77 -0.57 -5.36
N GLY A 283 -14.36 -0.44 -4.09
CA GLY A 283 -13.25 -1.23 -3.51
C GLY A 283 -11.86 -0.75 -3.94
N LEU A 284 -11.77 0.45 -4.51
CA LEU A 284 -10.49 1.06 -4.84
C LEU A 284 -9.98 1.91 -3.67
N ALA A 285 -8.67 1.92 -3.47
CA ALA A 285 -8.01 2.78 -2.50
C ALA A 285 -7.08 3.77 -3.19
N PHE A 286 -6.80 4.90 -2.54
CA PHE A 286 -6.02 5.97 -3.16
C PHE A 286 -5.18 6.78 -2.16
N VAL A 287 -4.17 7.44 -2.69
CA VAL A 287 -3.54 8.63 -2.12
C VAL A 287 -3.46 9.71 -3.19
N ARG A 288 -3.71 10.96 -2.79
CA ARG A 288 -3.77 12.12 -3.67
C ARG A 288 -2.71 13.15 -3.30
N ARG A 289 -2.06 13.74 -4.32
CA ARG A 289 -1.07 14.79 -4.13
C ARG A 289 -1.25 15.89 -5.18
N GLN A 290 -1.01 17.12 -4.80
CA GLN A 290 -0.97 18.29 -5.70
C GLN A 290 0.48 18.57 -6.10
N ASN A 291 0.74 18.66 -7.41
CA ASN A 291 2.03 19.05 -7.96
C ASN A 291 1.90 20.23 -8.94
N LEU A 292 3.00 20.65 -9.55
CA LEU A 292 3.01 21.78 -10.49
C LEU A 292 2.16 21.57 -11.76
N ASN A 293 1.81 20.33 -12.08
CA ASN A 293 1.03 20.00 -13.26
C ASN A 293 -0.47 19.79 -12.97
N GLY A 294 -0.85 19.75 -11.70
CA GLY A 294 -2.18 19.45 -11.21
C GLY A 294 -2.16 18.34 -10.17
N THR A 295 -3.16 17.47 -10.14
CA THR A 295 -3.31 16.44 -9.12
C THR A 295 -2.86 15.07 -9.61
N VAL A 296 -2.06 14.37 -8.82
CA VAL A 296 -1.69 12.97 -9.05
C VAL A 296 -2.36 12.05 -8.03
N TYR A 297 -2.90 10.93 -8.53
CA TYR A 297 -3.45 9.84 -7.75
C TYR A 297 -2.57 8.60 -7.91
N PHE A 298 -2.29 7.92 -6.82
CA PHE A 298 -1.93 6.52 -6.81
C PHE A 298 -3.17 5.75 -6.40
N ILE A 299 -3.63 4.85 -7.26
CA ILE A 299 -4.88 4.10 -7.10
C ILE A 299 -4.54 2.62 -7.09
N THR A 300 -5.04 1.88 -6.10
CA THR A 300 -4.93 0.43 -6.02
C THR A 300 -6.32 -0.22 -6.01
N ASN A 301 -6.39 -1.45 -6.49
CA ASN A 301 -7.57 -2.29 -6.32
C ASN A 301 -7.27 -3.32 -5.23
N ASP A 302 -7.64 -2.96 -3.99
CA ASP A 302 -7.51 -3.85 -2.83
C ASP A 302 -8.70 -4.81 -2.68
N GLY A 303 -9.70 -4.69 -3.57
CA GLY A 303 -10.88 -5.55 -3.61
C GLY A 303 -10.61 -6.89 -4.30
N ASP A 304 -11.59 -7.77 -4.27
CA ASP A 304 -11.57 -9.10 -4.89
C ASP A 304 -12.13 -9.12 -6.33
N LYS A 305 -12.63 -7.98 -6.81
CA LYS A 305 -13.27 -7.86 -8.14
C LYS A 305 -12.54 -6.86 -9.02
N PRO A 306 -12.46 -7.13 -10.34
CA PRO A 306 -11.92 -6.16 -11.27
C PRO A 306 -12.84 -4.94 -11.38
N PHE A 307 -12.24 -3.76 -11.47
CA PHE A 307 -12.91 -2.52 -11.85
C PHE A 307 -12.74 -2.30 -13.36
N ASP A 308 -13.85 -2.04 -14.06
CA ASP A 308 -13.87 -1.68 -15.49
C ASP A 308 -14.97 -0.64 -15.69
N GLY A 309 -14.61 0.62 -15.88
CA GLY A 309 -15.61 1.67 -16.00
C GLY A 309 -15.09 3.10 -15.90
N TRP A 310 -16.03 4.02 -15.84
CA TRP A 310 -15.78 5.43 -15.58
C TRP A 310 -15.65 5.69 -14.08
N LEU A 311 -14.62 6.39 -13.70
CA LEU A 311 -14.27 6.72 -12.32
C LEU A 311 -14.31 8.23 -12.15
N SER A 312 -15.16 8.72 -11.26
CA SER A 312 -15.22 10.13 -10.86
C SER A 312 -14.10 10.46 -9.89
N LEU A 313 -13.34 11.50 -10.21
CA LEU A 313 -12.29 12.08 -9.37
C LEU A 313 -12.70 13.49 -8.95
N GLN A 314 -12.41 13.87 -7.72
CA GLN A 314 -12.68 15.24 -7.23
C GLN A 314 -11.80 16.29 -7.91
N ALA A 315 -10.59 15.93 -8.28
CA ALA A 315 -9.72 16.85 -8.99
C ALA A 315 -10.28 17.22 -10.36
N GLY A 316 -10.46 18.52 -10.58
CA GLY A 316 -10.83 19.10 -11.87
C GLY A 316 -9.62 19.24 -12.78
N GLY A 317 -9.82 18.99 -14.08
CA GLY A 317 -8.77 19.18 -15.07
C GLY A 317 -9.28 19.06 -16.50
N THR A 318 -8.45 19.43 -17.46
CA THR A 318 -8.80 19.39 -18.89
C THR A 318 -8.30 18.12 -19.57
N SER A 319 -7.36 17.41 -18.98
CA SER A 319 -6.85 16.12 -19.46
C SER A 319 -6.25 15.29 -18.33
N ALA A 320 -6.10 13.99 -18.56
CA ALA A 320 -5.47 13.08 -17.62
C ALA A 320 -4.51 12.13 -18.35
N ALA A 321 -3.50 11.64 -17.63
CA ALA A 321 -2.62 10.57 -18.11
C ALA A 321 -2.56 9.43 -17.11
N ILE A 322 -2.44 8.21 -17.63
CA ILE A 322 -2.29 6.97 -16.87
C ILE A 322 -0.86 6.48 -17.02
N PHE A 323 -0.26 6.07 -15.90
CA PHE A 323 1.06 5.44 -15.83
C PHE A 323 0.91 4.12 -15.07
N ASN A 324 1.31 3.03 -15.71
CA ASN A 324 1.34 1.72 -15.05
C ASN A 324 2.73 1.49 -14.44
N PRO A 325 2.88 1.45 -13.12
CA PRO A 325 4.19 1.30 -12.50
C PRO A 325 4.78 -0.11 -12.65
N THR A 326 3.97 -1.12 -13.00
CA THR A 326 4.43 -2.49 -13.17
C THR A 326 5.18 -2.68 -14.49
N ASP A 327 4.59 -2.22 -15.60
CA ASP A 327 5.09 -2.49 -16.96
C ASP A 327 5.51 -1.23 -17.75
N ASP A 328 5.52 -0.06 -17.10
CA ASP A 328 5.95 1.24 -17.64
C ASP A 328 5.09 1.76 -18.81
N ARG A 329 3.91 1.18 -19.05
CA ARG A 329 2.98 1.71 -20.06
C ARG A 329 2.41 3.05 -19.64
N THR A 330 2.35 3.98 -20.57
CA THR A 330 1.84 5.33 -20.34
C THR A 330 0.92 5.77 -21.48
N GLY A 331 0.03 6.72 -21.20
CA GLY A 331 -0.80 7.35 -22.21
C GLY A 331 -1.88 8.24 -21.61
N LEU A 332 -2.53 9.03 -22.46
CA LEU A 332 -3.64 9.87 -22.01
C LEU A 332 -4.87 9.01 -21.67
N ALA A 333 -5.54 9.34 -20.58
CA ALA A 333 -6.82 8.74 -20.24
C ALA A 333 -7.93 9.26 -21.17
N LYS A 334 -8.98 8.47 -21.38
CA LYS A 334 -10.26 9.00 -21.85
C LYS A 334 -10.88 9.76 -20.68
N THR A 335 -11.28 11.01 -20.90
CA THR A 335 -11.83 11.90 -19.88
C THR A 335 -13.19 12.43 -20.28
N MET A 336 -14.03 12.68 -19.28
CA MET A 336 -15.25 13.48 -19.37
C MET A 336 -15.29 14.51 -18.23
N VAL A 337 -16.10 15.55 -18.41
CA VAL A 337 -16.37 16.50 -17.31
C VAL A 337 -17.30 15.78 -16.32
N GLY A 338 -16.86 15.65 -15.09
CA GLY A 338 -17.63 15.04 -14.01
C GLY A 338 -18.63 16.00 -13.39
N THR A 339 -19.51 15.45 -12.58
CA THR A 339 -20.44 16.25 -11.75
C THR A 339 -19.66 17.03 -10.70
N GLY A 340 -20.06 18.29 -10.46
CA GLY A 340 -19.41 19.14 -9.43
C GLY A 340 -18.05 19.73 -9.83
N GLY A 341 -17.65 19.65 -11.11
CA GLY A 341 -16.40 20.21 -11.60
C GLY A 341 -15.18 19.27 -11.54
N GLY A 342 -15.35 18.05 -11.06
CA GLY A 342 -14.33 17.02 -11.08
C GLY A 342 -14.09 16.43 -12.49
N THR A 343 -13.19 15.49 -12.60
CA THR A 343 -12.85 14.80 -13.86
C THR A 343 -13.28 13.33 -13.79
N GLU A 344 -14.01 12.84 -14.78
CA GLU A 344 -14.25 11.41 -14.94
C GLU A 344 -13.22 10.83 -15.90
N ILE A 345 -12.65 9.68 -15.53
CA ILE A 345 -11.68 8.93 -16.35
C ILE A 345 -12.13 7.49 -16.53
N TYR A 346 -11.83 6.92 -17.68
CA TYR A 346 -12.07 5.49 -17.90
C TYR A 346 -10.84 4.69 -17.45
N LEU A 347 -11.05 3.74 -16.53
CA LEU A 347 -10.02 2.85 -15.99
C LEU A 347 -10.43 1.38 -16.06
N ARG A 348 -9.41 0.52 -16.13
CA ARG A 348 -9.50 -0.91 -15.81
C ARG A 348 -8.38 -1.26 -14.84
N LEU A 349 -8.76 -1.93 -13.75
CA LEU A 349 -7.84 -2.29 -12.69
C LEU A 349 -8.27 -3.63 -12.08
N ASN A 350 -7.45 -4.67 -12.28
CA ASN A 350 -7.71 -5.97 -11.68
C ASN A 350 -7.34 -5.95 -10.19
N PRO A 351 -7.82 -6.93 -9.39
CA PRO A 351 -7.32 -7.12 -8.03
C PRO A 351 -5.78 -7.14 -7.97
N ASP A 352 -5.23 -6.58 -6.91
CA ASP A 352 -3.78 -6.42 -6.68
C ASP A 352 -3.04 -5.55 -7.74
N GLU A 353 -3.75 -4.88 -8.65
CA GLU A 353 -3.13 -3.92 -9.57
C GLU A 353 -3.17 -2.49 -9.01
N SER A 354 -2.25 -1.67 -9.48
CA SER A 354 -2.17 -0.25 -9.17
C SER A 354 -1.83 0.58 -10.39
N LEU A 355 -2.32 1.81 -10.42
CA LEU A 355 -2.05 2.79 -11.46
C LEU A 355 -1.74 4.15 -10.83
N LEU A 356 -0.97 4.95 -11.55
CA LEU A 356 -0.81 6.37 -11.30
C LEU A 356 -1.63 7.15 -12.33
N VAL A 357 -2.37 8.13 -11.86
CA VAL A 357 -3.20 9.01 -12.69
C VAL A 357 -2.83 10.45 -12.41
N GLN A 358 -2.30 11.14 -13.41
CA GLN A 358 -2.03 12.58 -13.34
C GLN A 358 -3.15 13.34 -14.03
N ILE A 359 -3.86 14.16 -13.28
CA ILE A 359 -4.81 15.15 -13.80
C ILE A 359 -4.03 16.42 -14.11
N TYR A 360 -4.27 17.00 -15.29
CA TYR A 360 -3.64 18.23 -15.76
C TYR A 360 -4.67 19.35 -15.87
N GLU A 361 -4.32 20.54 -15.38
CA GLU A 361 -5.12 21.76 -15.56
C GLU A 361 -5.19 22.20 -17.02
N THR A 362 -4.16 21.89 -17.80
CA THR A 362 -4.06 22.24 -19.22
C THR A 362 -4.16 21.02 -20.11
N GLY A 363 -4.72 21.19 -21.32
CA GLY A 363 -4.87 20.12 -22.30
C GLY A 363 -3.51 19.56 -22.74
N GLN A 364 -3.33 18.25 -22.60
CA GLN A 364 -2.14 17.52 -23.04
C GLN A 364 -2.36 16.86 -24.38
N LYS A 365 -1.29 16.74 -25.17
CA LYS A 365 -1.29 16.01 -26.46
C LYS A 365 -0.50 14.72 -26.32
N GLY A 366 -1.06 13.63 -26.80
CA GLY A 366 -0.39 12.32 -26.70
C GLY A 366 -1.25 11.18 -27.24
N ARG A 367 -0.70 9.97 -27.15
CA ARG A 367 -1.45 8.75 -27.48
C ARG A 367 -2.31 8.36 -26.28
N LEU A 368 -3.51 7.83 -26.54
CA LEU A 368 -4.34 7.26 -25.48
C LEU A 368 -3.65 6.06 -24.83
N TYR A 369 -3.83 5.96 -23.51
CA TYR A 369 -3.47 4.75 -22.76
C TYR A 369 -4.28 3.58 -23.31
N GLN A 370 -3.58 2.50 -23.65
CA GLN A 370 -4.20 1.42 -24.40
C GLN A 370 -4.64 0.32 -23.45
N PHE A 371 -5.95 0.18 -23.27
CA PHE A 371 -6.58 -1.02 -22.74
C PHE A 371 -6.81 -2.03 -23.86
N TYR A 372 -6.96 -3.29 -23.47
CA TYR A 372 -7.12 -4.39 -24.41
C TYR A 372 -8.30 -5.27 -24.05
N ASP A 373 -9.00 -5.77 -25.07
CA ASP A 373 -10.05 -6.77 -24.94
C ASP A 373 -9.57 -8.11 -25.49
N PRO A 374 -9.92 -9.24 -24.85
CA PRO A 374 -9.70 -10.55 -25.44
C PRO A 374 -10.43 -10.69 -26.80
N VAL A 375 -9.76 -11.29 -27.78
CA VAL A 375 -10.37 -11.62 -29.08
C VAL A 375 -11.08 -12.98 -29.01
N SER A 376 -10.55 -13.88 -28.19
CA SER A 376 -11.08 -15.23 -27.95
C SER A 376 -10.76 -15.68 -26.54
N SER A 377 -11.30 -16.83 -26.15
CA SER A 377 -10.89 -17.50 -24.91
C SER A 377 -9.37 -17.79 -24.90
N PRO A 378 -8.74 -17.82 -23.72
CA PRO A 378 -7.34 -18.18 -23.58
C PRO A 378 -7.03 -19.57 -24.17
N THR A 379 -5.88 -19.71 -24.79
CA THR A 379 -5.35 -20.99 -25.29
C THR A 379 -4.24 -21.46 -24.34
N LEU A 380 -4.26 -22.71 -23.93
CA LEU A 380 -3.20 -23.30 -23.13
C LEU A 380 -1.90 -23.38 -23.96
N VAL A 381 -0.78 -23.06 -23.34
CA VAL A 381 0.55 -23.40 -23.85
C VAL A 381 0.78 -24.88 -23.53
N SER A 382 0.30 -25.74 -24.44
CA SER A 382 0.35 -27.20 -24.30
C SER A 382 1.60 -27.78 -24.97
N GLY A 383 2.10 -28.87 -24.43
CA GLY A 383 3.29 -29.56 -24.93
C GLY A 383 4.15 -30.04 -23.76
N THR A 384 5.28 -30.64 -24.09
CA THR A 384 6.25 -31.08 -23.09
C THR A 384 6.99 -29.85 -22.53
N TRP A 385 7.01 -29.77 -21.22
CA TRP A 385 7.78 -28.77 -20.46
C TRP A 385 9.01 -29.45 -19.86
N LYS A 386 10.18 -28.92 -20.20
CA LYS A 386 11.44 -29.34 -19.61
C LYS A 386 11.76 -28.48 -18.42
N VAL A 387 12.06 -29.08 -17.27
CA VAL A 387 12.42 -28.40 -16.02
C VAL A 387 13.86 -28.69 -15.65
N GLU A 388 14.67 -27.64 -15.54
CA GLU A 388 16.10 -27.70 -15.20
C GLU A 388 16.39 -26.81 -14.01
N PHE A 389 17.12 -27.32 -13.02
CA PHE A 389 17.50 -26.55 -11.83
C PHE A 389 18.81 -25.82 -12.09
N MET A 390 18.79 -24.47 -11.93
CA MET A 390 19.89 -23.61 -12.37
C MET A 390 20.89 -23.32 -11.28
N GLU A 391 20.41 -22.92 -10.13
CA GLU A 391 21.19 -22.52 -8.97
C GLU A 391 20.37 -22.68 -7.70
N GLY A 392 21.01 -22.99 -6.57
CA GLY A 392 20.35 -23.19 -5.28
C GLY A 392 20.97 -24.35 -4.49
N GLY A 393 20.20 -24.91 -3.57
CA GLY A 393 20.64 -26.00 -2.72
C GLY A 393 19.54 -26.58 -1.85
N PRO A 394 19.87 -27.66 -1.06
CA PRO A 394 21.21 -28.16 -0.72
C PRO A 394 21.97 -28.84 -1.86
N SER A 395 21.26 -29.49 -2.77
CA SER A 395 21.76 -30.03 -4.04
C SER A 395 20.85 -29.57 -5.18
N LEU A 396 21.30 -29.61 -6.40
CA LEU A 396 20.46 -29.40 -7.57
C LEU A 396 19.65 -30.69 -7.83
N PRO A 397 18.30 -30.64 -7.80
CA PRO A 397 17.48 -31.78 -8.16
C PRO A 397 17.71 -32.24 -9.62
N LYS A 398 17.35 -33.47 -9.92
CA LYS A 398 17.44 -33.98 -11.30
C LYS A 398 16.45 -33.25 -12.20
N PRO A 399 16.86 -32.89 -13.43
CA PRO A 399 15.92 -32.38 -14.43
C PRO A 399 14.81 -33.38 -14.72
N PHE A 400 13.63 -32.89 -15.07
CA PHE A 400 12.50 -33.74 -15.46
C PHE A 400 11.68 -33.08 -16.59
N GLU A 401 10.80 -33.88 -17.18
CA GLU A 401 9.84 -33.41 -18.17
C GLU A 401 8.41 -33.70 -17.71
N ALA A 402 7.48 -32.80 -18.05
CA ALA A 402 6.06 -32.93 -17.73
C ALA A 402 5.20 -32.49 -18.91
N GLY A 403 3.99 -33.03 -19.05
CA GLY A 403 3.05 -32.67 -20.10
C GLY A 403 2.38 -31.29 -19.93
N SER A 404 2.56 -30.68 -18.74
CA SER A 404 2.13 -29.33 -18.39
C SER A 404 3.08 -28.76 -17.34
N PRO A 405 3.10 -27.43 -17.12
CA PRO A 405 3.80 -26.85 -15.98
C PRO A 405 3.27 -27.44 -14.67
N VAL A 406 4.17 -27.74 -13.75
CA VAL A 406 3.87 -28.30 -12.42
C VAL A 406 4.84 -27.72 -11.39
N ALA A 407 4.41 -27.63 -10.14
CA ALA A 407 5.33 -27.35 -9.04
C ALA A 407 6.39 -28.45 -8.98
N TRP A 408 7.67 -28.11 -8.78
CA TRP A 408 8.69 -29.17 -8.65
C TRP A 408 8.57 -29.94 -7.34
N THR A 409 7.97 -29.33 -6.30
CA THR A 409 7.63 -30.02 -5.05
C THR A 409 6.52 -31.07 -5.19
N SER A 410 5.87 -31.17 -6.36
CA SER A 410 4.96 -32.28 -6.66
C SER A 410 5.67 -33.53 -7.19
N GLN A 411 6.99 -33.45 -7.44
CA GLN A 411 7.80 -34.60 -7.82
C GLN A 411 8.18 -35.42 -6.58
N GLU A 412 8.33 -36.73 -6.75
CA GLU A 412 8.78 -37.60 -5.66
C GLU A 412 10.28 -37.43 -5.41
N GLY A 413 10.66 -37.14 -4.17
CA GLY A 413 12.04 -37.11 -3.72
C GLY A 413 12.38 -35.89 -2.87
N GLU A 414 13.15 -36.15 -1.80
CA GLU A 414 13.57 -35.13 -0.84
C GLU A 414 14.39 -33.96 -1.49
N ASP A 415 15.08 -34.25 -2.58
CA ASP A 415 15.83 -33.20 -3.31
C ASP A 415 14.92 -32.09 -3.83
N TYR A 416 13.69 -32.45 -4.25
CA TYR A 416 12.70 -31.45 -4.72
C TYR A 416 12.07 -30.68 -3.56
N ASP A 417 11.74 -31.39 -2.48
CA ASP A 417 11.12 -30.83 -1.28
C ASP A 417 12.03 -29.85 -0.53
N ASN A 418 13.34 -30.13 -0.51
CA ASN A 418 14.32 -29.37 0.24
C ASN A 418 14.96 -28.23 -0.58
N PHE A 419 14.68 -28.17 -1.88
CA PHE A 419 15.35 -27.22 -2.76
C PHE A 419 14.86 -25.78 -2.55
N SER A 420 15.83 -24.88 -2.36
CA SER A 420 15.63 -23.43 -2.47
C SER A 420 16.59 -22.88 -3.50
N GLY A 421 16.05 -22.24 -4.53
CA GLY A 421 16.83 -21.79 -5.67
C GLY A 421 15.95 -21.39 -6.85
N THR A 422 16.51 -21.49 -8.04
CA THR A 422 15.85 -21.16 -9.31
C THR A 422 15.79 -22.35 -10.24
N ALA A 423 14.61 -22.64 -10.76
CA ALA A 423 14.40 -23.62 -11.82
C ALA A 423 13.89 -22.95 -13.11
N ARG A 424 14.31 -23.50 -14.24
CA ARG A 424 13.94 -23.05 -15.59
C ARG A 424 12.95 -24.04 -16.19
N TYR A 425 11.79 -23.51 -16.56
CA TYR A 425 10.77 -24.20 -17.34
C TYR A 425 10.87 -23.77 -18.79
N THR A 426 11.07 -24.73 -19.68
CA THR A 426 11.13 -24.48 -21.14
C THR A 426 9.97 -25.18 -21.81
N GLY A 427 9.13 -24.43 -22.51
CA GLY A 427 8.00 -24.93 -23.26
C GLY A 427 7.97 -24.34 -24.67
N ASP A 428 7.73 -25.18 -25.68
CA ASP A 428 7.54 -24.75 -27.05
C ASP A 428 6.06 -24.69 -27.40
N PHE A 429 5.65 -23.70 -28.18
CA PHE A 429 4.27 -23.58 -28.62
C PHE A 429 4.15 -22.93 -30.00
N THR A 430 3.09 -23.27 -30.70
CA THR A 430 2.70 -22.64 -31.96
C THR A 430 1.76 -21.47 -31.70
N LYS A 431 2.03 -20.35 -32.33
CA LYS A 431 1.17 -19.16 -32.23
C LYS A 431 -0.25 -19.51 -32.68
N PRO A 432 -1.29 -19.17 -31.86
CA PRO A 432 -2.68 -19.35 -32.29
C PRO A 432 -2.96 -18.62 -33.61
N PRO A 433 -3.72 -19.23 -34.55
CA PRO A 433 -3.96 -18.68 -35.89
C PRO A 433 -5.00 -17.55 -35.89
N LEU A 434 -4.83 -16.58 -35.00
CA LEU A 434 -5.74 -15.46 -34.80
C LEU A 434 -5.03 -14.12 -35.04
N LYS A 435 -5.78 -13.15 -35.56
CA LYS A 435 -5.28 -11.77 -35.67
C LYS A 435 -5.43 -11.06 -34.34
N ALA A 436 -4.35 -10.48 -33.86
CA ALA A 436 -4.32 -9.74 -32.63
C ALA A 436 -3.43 -8.50 -32.74
N ASP A 437 -3.73 -7.46 -31.97
CA ASP A 437 -2.88 -6.28 -31.83
C ASP A 437 -1.73 -6.54 -30.85
N SER A 438 -2.00 -7.32 -29.80
CA SER A 438 -1.08 -7.73 -28.74
C SER A 438 -1.50 -9.11 -28.22
N TRP A 439 -0.71 -9.68 -27.31
CA TRP A 439 -0.98 -10.97 -26.70
C TRP A 439 -0.75 -10.87 -25.20
N LEU A 440 -1.68 -11.39 -24.40
CA LEU A 440 -1.50 -11.60 -22.99
C LEU A 440 -0.88 -12.99 -22.78
N ILE A 441 0.22 -13.05 -22.08
CA ILE A 441 0.77 -14.28 -21.54
C ILE A 441 0.45 -14.28 -20.05
N ASP A 442 -0.25 -15.31 -19.60
CA ASP A 442 -0.63 -15.53 -18.20
C ASP A 442 0.01 -16.84 -17.74
N LEU A 443 0.88 -16.75 -16.76
CA LEU A 443 1.59 -17.92 -16.22
C LEU A 443 0.73 -18.75 -15.27
N GLY A 444 -0.46 -18.25 -14.88
CA GLY A 444 -1.27 -18.86 -13.85
C GLY A 444 -0.62 -18.73 -12.47
N MET A 445 -0.55 -19.81 -11.72
CA MET A 445 0.11 -19.83 -10.41
C MET A 445 1.63 -19.95 -10.56
N VAL A 446 2.35 -19.15 -9.78
CA VAL A 446 3.82 -19.13 -9.71
C VAL A 446 4.25 -19.00 -8.25
N ASP A 447 5.16 -19.82 -7.81
CA ASP A 447 5.69 -19.81 -6.44
C ASP A 447 7.19 -19.49 -6.42
N HIS A 448 7.66 -18.28 -6.30
CA HIS A 448 7.07 -17.01 -5.80
C HIS A 448 7.42 -15.83 -6.70
N SER A 449 8.42 -15.94 -7.56
CA SER A 449 8.76 -14.93 -8.56
C SER A 449 9.16 -15.58 -9.87
N ALA A 450 9.00 -14.84 -10.98
CA ALA A 450 9.37 -15.35 -12.28
C ALA A 450 10.04 -14.30 -13.14
N SER A 451 11.02 -14.73 -13.95
CA SER A 451 11.48 -13.97 -15.11
C SER A 451 11.23 -14.74 -16.39
N VAL A 452 10.80 -14.03 -17.44
CA VAL A 452 10.31 -14.66 -18.66
C VAL A 452 11.11 -14.21 -19.86
N THR A 453 11.55 -15.18 -20.66
CA THR A 453 12.22 -14.97 -21.94
C THR A 453 11.40 -15.63 -23.04
N LEU A 454 11.10 -14.91 -24.10
CA LEU A 454 10.39 -15.39 -25.26
C LEU A 454 11.29 -15.30 -26.50
N ASN A 455 11.52 -16.42 -27.18
CA ASN A 455 12.37 -16.48 -28.39
C ASN A 455 13.78 -15.89 -28.19
N GLY A 456 14.35 -15.97 -26.97
CA GLY A 456 15.66 -15.44 -26.61
C GLY A 456 15.67 -13.97 -26.15
N GLU A 457 14.52 -13.29 -26.13
CA GLU A 457 14.36 -11.93 -25.62
C GLU A 457 13.70 -11.93 -24.25
N LYS A 458 14.31 -11.28 -23.24
CA LYS A 458 13.72 -11.13 -21.90
C LYS A 458 12.55 -10.15 -21.96
N VAL A 459 11.33 -10.63 -21.68
CA VAL A 459 10.07 -9.88 -21.88
C VAL A 459 9.41 -9.45 -20.58
N ALA A 460 9.67 -10.14 -19.45
CA ALA A 460 9.09 -9.77 -18.16
C ALA A 460 9.95 -10.19 -16.98
N VAL A 461 9.81 -9.46 -15.86
CA VAL A 461 10.19 -9.85 -14.51
C VAL A 461 8.97 -9.64 -13.63
N LEU A 462 8.48 -10.71 -13.03
CA LEU A 462 7.22 -10.77 -12.31
C LEU A 462 7.48 -11.11 -10.83
N PRO A 463 7.66 -10.08 -9.98
CA PRO A 463 7.89 -10.31 -8.55
C PRO A 463 6.62 -10.79 -7.81
N GLY A 464 5.42 -10.73 -8.45
CA GLY A 464 4.11 -10.98 -7.86
C GLY A 464 3.56 -9.74 -7.10
N PRO A 465 2.29 -9.82 -6.64
CA PRO A 465 1.28 -10.69 -7.22
C PRO A 465 0.92 -10.27 -8.65
N GLY A 466 0.26 -11.18 -9.37
CA GLY A 466 -0.06 -11.02 -10.79
C GLY A 466 1.10 -11.48 -11.69
N TYR A 467 0.88 -12.63 -12.33
CA TYR A 467 1.90 -13.30 -13.16
C TYR A 467 1.49 -13.29 -14.63
N SER A 468 1.01 -12.15 -15.09
CA SER A 468 0.63 -11.95 -16.48
C SER A 468 1.25 -10.67 -17.05
N PHE A 469 1.49 -10.66 -18.35
CA PHE A 469 2.07 -9.51 -19.06
C PHE A 469 1.65 -9.49 -20.51
N ILE A 470 1.67 -8.29 -21.11
CA ILE A 470 1.27 -8.07 -22.50
C ILE A 470 2.51 -7.95 -23.38
N ILE A 471 2.54 -8.70 -24.47
CA ILE A 471 3.56 -8.60 -25.49
C ILE A 471 3.01 -8.08 -26.81
N GLY A 472 3.85 -7.33 -27.55
CA GLY A 472 3.52 -6.86 -28.87
C GLY A 472 3.48 -8.01 -29.90
N ARG A 473 2.60 -7.88 -30.90
CA ARG A 473 2.40 -8.90 -31.95
C ARG A 473 3.67 -9.35 -32.69
N LYS A 474 4.70 -8.50 -32.74
CA LYS A 474 5.95 -8.78 -33.46
C LYS A 474 6.87 -9.78 -32.74
N LEU A 475 6.70 -9.95 -31.43
CA LEU A 475 7.51 -10.87 -30.62
C LEU A 475 7.13 -12.35 -30.84
N LEU A 476 5.88 -12.63 -31.26
CA LEU A 476 5.44 -13.97 -31.57
C LEU A 476 5.77 -14.35 -33.00
N LYS A 477 6.49 -15.46 -33.16
CA LYS A 477 6.76 -16.18 -34.39
C LYS A 477 5.71 -17.26 -34.63
N THR A 478 5.80 -18.02 -35.72
CA THR A 478 4.95 -19.19 -35.92
C THR A 478 5.18 -20.24 -34.82
N ASN A 479 6.43 -20.58 -34.57
CA ASN A 479 6.86 -21.44 -33.45
C ASN A 479 7.66 -20.60 -32.46
N ASN A 480 7.38 -20.80 -31.18
CA ASN A 480 7.93 -19.98 -30.11
C ASN A 480 8.47 -20.88 -29.01
N THR A 481 9.57 -20.46 -28.42
CA THR A 481 10.12 -21.05 -27.18
C THR A 481 9.90 -20.05 -26.04
N LEU A 482 9.16 -20.49 -25.03
CA LEU A 482 8.94 -19.75 -23.78
C LEU A 482 9.82 -20.36 -22.71
N LEU A 483 10.62 -19.51 -22.08
CA LEU A 483 11.52 -19.88 -21.01
C LEU A 483 11.12 -19.08 -19.78
N ILE A 484 10.77 -19.77 -18.70
CA ILE A 484 10.30 -19.17 -17.44
C ILE A 484 11.25 -19.63 -16.34
N GLU A 485 12.00 -18.71 -15.76
CA GLU A 485 12.83 -18.97 -14.60
C GLU A 485 12.05 -18.59 -13.34
N VAL A 486 11.78 -19.58 -12.49
CA VAL A 486 11.02 -19.43 -11.25
C VAL A 486 11.96 -19.55 -10.06
N SER A 487 11.89 -18.59 -9.15
CA SER A 487 12.67 -18.57 -7.91
C SER A 487 11.73 -18.71 -6.71
N ASN A 488 12.04 -19.65 -5.80
CA ASN A 488 11.27 -19.87 -4.59
C ASN A 488 11.88 -19.21 -3.35
N LEU A 489 11.26 -19.42 -2.20
CA LEU A 489 11.71 -18.93 -0.90
C LEU A 489 12.92 -19.73 -0.38
N MET A 490 13.63 -19.14 0.59
CA MET A 490 14.68 -19.84 1.33
C MET A 490 14.14 -20.96 2.24
N ALA A 491 12.85 -20.95 2.52
CA ALA A 491 12.16 -21.75 3.54
C ALA A 491 12.47 -23.26 3.48
N ASN A 492 12.40 -23.88 2.31
CA ASN A 492 12.56 -25.32 2.15
C ASN A 492 13.98 -25.80 2.55
N ARG A 493 14.99 -25.05 2.14
CA ARG A 493 16.37 -25.35 2.50
C ARG A 493 16.67 -25.04 3.97
N ILE A 494 16.10 -23.99 4.53
CA ILE A 494 16.20 -23.66 5.96
C ILE A 494 15.59 -24.79 6.80
N ALA A 495 14.40 -25.25 6.46
CA ALA A 495 13.76 -26.37 7.13
C ALA A 495 14.60 -27.66 7.05
N TRP A 496 15.20 -27.93 5.89
CA TRP A 496 16.13 -29.03 5.73
C TRP A 496 17.36 -28.89 6.64
N MET A 497 17.94 -27.68 6.73
CA MET A 497 19.10 -27.43 7.59
C MET A 497 18.77 -27.66 9.06
N ASP A 498 17.60 -27.21 9.53
CA ASP A 498 17.16 -27.42 10.91
C ASP A 498 16.90 -28.91 11.20
N ARG A 499 16.26 -29.64 10.27
CA ARG A 499 16.07 -31.12 10.39
C ARG A 499 17.37 -31.87 10.51
N ASN A 500 18.41 -31.42 9.85
CA ASN A 500 19.73 -32.03 9.84
C ASN A 500 20.69 -31.47 10.91
N GLY A 501 20.22 -30.54 11.76
CA GLY A 501 21.04 -29.97 12.84
C GLY A 501 22.23 -29.14 12.34
N LEU A 502 22.15 -28.56 11.15
CA LEU A 502 23.24 -27.78 10.57
C LEU A 502 23.39 -26.41 11.22
N PRO A 503 24.60 -25.93 11.52
CA PRO A 503 24.82 -24.65 12.21
C PRO A 503 24.75 -23.46 11.26
N TRP A 504 23.55 -23.01 10.92
CA TRP A 504 23.33 -21.87 10.03
C TRP A 504 22.90 -20.58 10.72
N LYS A 505 22.46 -20.61 12.00
CA LYS A 505 21.89 -19.48 12.74
C LYS A 505 23.01 -18.57 13.26
N LYS A 506 23.49 -17.67 12.41
CA LYS A 506 24.50 -16.69 12.74
C LYS A 506 23.91 -15.28 12.73
N PHE A 507 23.73 -14.73 13.91
CA PHE A 507 23.12 -13.41 14.11
C PHE A 507 24.09 -12.47 14.78
N TYR A 508 24.06 -11.21 14.33
CA TYR A 508 24.79 -10.17 14.97
C TYR A 508 24.00 -9.65 16.18
N ASN A 509 24.55 -9.84 17.38
CA ASN A 509 24.09 -9.32 18.68
C ASN A 509 22.72 -9.80 19.22
N VAL A 510 21.99 -10.68 18.56
CA VAL A 510 20.69 -11.19 19.06
C VAL A 510 20.48 -12.65 18.71
N ASN A 511 19.81 -13.34 19.63
CA ASN A 511 19.27 -14.66 19.36
C ASN A 511 18.11 -14.53 18.38
N MET A 512 18.01 -15.44 17.40
CA MET A 512 16.92 -15.49 16.46
C MET A 512 15.63 -15.89 17.15
N ALA A 513 14.79 -14.93 17.45
CA ALA A 513 13.46 -15.19 17.97
C ALA A 513 12.52 -15.53 16.81
N ALA A 514 11.67 -16.53 16.99
CA ALA A 514 10.56 -16.77 16.07
C ALA A 514 9.48 -15.68 16.26
N ARG A 515 8.85 -15.26 15.19
CA ARG A 515 7.67 -14.40 15.25
C ARG A 515 6.45 -15.18 15.76
N LEU A 516 6.30 -16.43 15.32
CA LEU A 516 5.21 -17.30 15.70
C LEU A 516 5.68 -18.31 16.77
N ARG A 517 4.83 -18.56 17.77
CA ARG A 517 5.18 -19.45 18.90
C ARG A 517 5.46 -20.87 18.48
N GLU A 518 4.75 -21.36 17.47
CA GLU A 518 4.92 -22.71 16.92
C GLU A 518 6.31 -22.94 16.29
N ASN A 519 6.97 -21.88 15.87
CA ASN A 519 8.30 -21.92 15.28
C ASN A 519 9.42 -21.66 16.30
N ASN A 520 9.09 -21.76 17.60
CA ASN A 520 10.04 -21.49 18.68
C ASN A 520 10.40 -22.78 19.43
N LYS A 521 11.67 -23.17 19.41
CA LYS A 521 12.23 -24.23 20.25
C LYS A 521 13.28 -23.62 21.19
N ASN A 522 13.02 -23.64 22.48
CA ASN A 522 13.91 -23.11 23.53
C ASN A 522 14.28 -21.62 23.32
N GLY A 523 13.34 -20.79 22.89
CA GLY A 523 13.56 -19.36 22.68
C GLY A 523 14.19 -19.00 21.33
N ILE A 524 14.47 -19.96 20.47
CA ILE A 524 15.13 -19.79 19.17
C ILE A 524 14.20 -20.28 18.05
N PHE A 525 14.23 -19.59 16.92
CA PHE A 525 13.53 -19.99 15.70
C PHE A 525 13.96 -21.38 15.25
N ASP A 526 13.00 -22.22 14.86
CA ASP A 526 13.22 -23.56 14.34
C ASP A 526 12.15 -23.92 13.30
N ALA A 527 12.59 -24.25 12.11
CA ALA A 527 11.75 -24.63 10.97
C ALA A 527 11.71 -26.15 10.73
N SER A 528 12.27 -26.98 11.62
CA SER A 528 12.41 -28.43 11.38
C SER A 528 11.08 -29.14 11.17
N ASP A 529 9.98 -28.62 11.75
CA ASP A 529 8.64 -29.21 11.62
C ASP A 529 7.86 -28.67 10.40
N TRP A 530 8.44 -27.78 9.62
CA TRP A 530 7.78 -27.23 8.43
C TRP A 530 7.61 -28.30 7.37
N LYS A 531 6.42 -28.34 6.78
CA LYS A 531 6.19 -29.04 5.52
C LYS A 531 6.84 -28.26 4.39
N PRO A 532 7.21 -28.91 3.29
CA PRO A 532 7.69 -28.22 2.10
C PRO A 532 6.71 -27.14 1.66
N VAL A 533 7.21 -25.93 1.48
CA VAL A 533 6.46 -24.84 0.84
C VAL A 533 6.40 -25.15 -0.65
N GLU A 534 5.19 -25.16 -1.20
CA GLU A 534 4.98 -25.39 -2.63
C GLU A 534 5.88 -24.46 -3.45
N SER A 535 6.53 -25.02 -4.47
CA SER A 535 7.55 -24.29 -5.22
C SER A 535 7.55 -24.70 -6.68
N GLY A 536 7.56 -23.71 -7.58
CA GLY A 536 7.62 -23.95 -9.00
C GLY A 536 6.62 -23.16 -9.84
N LEU A 537 6.19 -23.80 -10.93
CA LEU A 537 5.21 -23.24 -11.87
C LEU A 537 3.99 -24.18 -11.95
N PRO A 538 3.03 -24.10 -11.00
CA PRO A 538 1.80 -24.89 -11.11
C PRO A 538 0.98 -24.54 -12.37
N GLY A 539 1.09 -23.31 -12.85
CA GLY A 539 0.40 -22.85 -14.06
C GLY A 539 -1.13 -22.74 -13.87
N PRO A 540 -1.95 -23.05 -14.90
CA PRO A 540 -1.54 -23.35 -16.27
C PRO A 540 -1.09 -22.08 -17.05
N VAL A 541 -0.10 -22.21 -17.90
CA VAL A 541 0.35 -21.13 -18.77
C VAL A 541 -0.61 -20.98 -19.93
N LYS A 542 -1.07 -19.76 -20.16
CA LYS A 542 -2.07 -19.42 -21.18
C LYS A 542 -1.61 -18.27 -22.07
N ILE A 543 -2.06 -18.25 -23.30
CA ILE A 543 -1.90 -17.15 -24.24
C ILE A 543 -3.25 -16.68 -24.76
N THR A 544 -3.49 -15.37 -24.70
CA THR A 544 -4.76 -14.77 -25.13
C THR A 544 -4.50 -13.71 -26.19
N PRO A 545 -5.12 -13.82 -27.38
CA PRO A 545 -5.05 -12.77 -28.38
C PRO A 545 -5.85 -11.55 -27.93
N LEU A 546 -5.25 -10.37 -28.07
CA LEU A 546 -5.82 -9.11 -27.63
C LEU A 546 -6.05 -8.17 -28.81
N ARG A 547 -7.15 -7.43 -28.76
CA ARG A 547 -7.40 -6.24 -29.60
C ARG A 547 -7.41 -4.99 -28.71
N LYS A 548 -7.08 -3.86 -29.29
CA LYS A 548 -7.21 -2.58 -28.61
C LYS A 548 -8.67 -2.33 -28.24
N ALA A 549 -8.93 -2.01 -26.98
CA ALA A 549 -10.25 -1.58 -26.53
C ALA A 549 -10.63 -0.26 -27.24
N ARG A 550 -11.89 -0.15 -27.66
CA ARG A 550 -12.43 1.02 -28.39
C ARG A 550 -12.74 2.19 -27.45
#